data_4c3e53acd31ea4dd4ae2a7d15f98740c
#
_entry.id   4c3e53acd31ea4dd4ae2a7d15f98740c
#
_cell.length_a   1.000
_cell.length_b   1.000
_cell.length_c   1.000
_cell.angle_alpha   90.00
_cell.angle_beta   90.00
_cell.angle_gamma   90.00
#
_symmetry.space_group_name_H-M   'P 1'
#
loop_
_entity.id
_entity.type
_entity.pdbx_description
1 polymer ?
#
loop_
_entity_poly.entity_id
_entity_poly.type
_entity_poly.pdbx_seq_one_letter_code
_entity_poly.pdbx_strand_id
1 'polypeptide(L)'
;MAAEITTAVLLAAGRGKRLGPLTANTPKVMLDIAGAPVLAHVADVLVGAGLTNFIVVTGYLSNQIEQWAKTWQLQNPGIKITTVRQPELNGTGGAMLAARPHLAGHARFVFGWGDILMDRANYPRFIHHARNDEYDLMLAVNRVKDPFRGAAVYLSANMIVERLDEKPMPGTAKTEWNNAGLFATGQLIFDYLARLKPSQRGELEAPGAIAQMIADGRVVRAVDMRGFWSDVGTPEDVEAARAFFRPKRKRR
;
A
#
# COMPACT_ATOMS: atom_id res chain seq x y z
N MET A 1 -6.09 16.81 19.80
CA MET A 1 -7.13 15.82 19.43
C MET A 1 -6.54 14.87 18.41
N ALA A 2 -6.77 13.56 18.53
CA ALA A 2 -6.31 12.58 17.54
C ALA A 2 -6.93 12.91 16.16
N ALA A 3 -6.15 12.78 15.08
CA ALA A 3 -6.64 13.02 13.74
C ALA A 3 -7.64 11.93 13.34
N GLU A 4 -8.81 12.33 12.84
CA GLU A 4 -9.77 11.37 12.31
C GLU A 4 -9.25 10.82 10.98
N ILE A 5 -8.95 9.52 10.94
CA ILE A 5 -8.55 8.81 9.73
C ILE A 5 -9.56 7.68 9.51
N THR A 6 -10.45 7.88 8.54
CA THR A 6 -11.51 6.94 8.17
C THR A 6 -11.40 6.46 6.72
N THR A 7 -10.48 7.05 5.93
CA THR A 7 -10.37 6.81 4.49
C THR A 7 -9.06 6.11 4.12
N ALA A 8 -9.18 5.06 3.30
CA ALA A 8 -8.06 4.38 2.68
C ALA A 8 -8.11 4.45 1.15
N VAL A 9 -6.95 4.70 0.52
CA VAL A 9 -6.75 4.56 -0.93
C VAL A 9 -5.96 3.29 -1.18
N LEU A 10 -6.52 2.36 -1.93
CA LEU A 10 -5.88 1.10 -2.30
C LEU A 10 -5.49 1.12 -3.77
N LEU A 11 -4.20 1.06 -4.05
CA LEU A 11 -3.68 1.07 -5.41
C LEU A 11 -3.72 -0.35 -5.99
N ALA A 12 -4.62 -0.58 -6.94
CA ALA A 12 -4.94 -1.88 -7.51
C ALA A 12 -4.87 -1.90 -9.06
N ALA A 13 -4.21 -0.91 -9.67
CA ALA A 13 -4.19 -0.74 -11.12
C ALA A 13 -3.16 -1.61 -11.86
N GLY A 14 -2.18 -2.17 -11.14
CA GLY A 14 -1.02 -2.85 -11.69
C GLY A 14 -1.33 -4.16 -12.42
N ARG A 15 -0.57 -4.46 -13.50
CA ARG A 15 -0.74 -5.68 -14.30
C ARG A 15 -0.16 -6.95 -13.65
N GLY A 16 0.81 -6.85 -12.74
CA GLY A 16 1.43 -8.02 -12.10
C GLY A 16 2.23 -8.92 -13.04
N LYS A 17 2.98 -8.35 -14.00
CA LYS A 17 3.67 -9.10 -15.08
C LYS A 17 4.56 -10.26 -14.59
N ARG A 18 5.20 -10.14 -13.41
CA ARG A 18 6.08 -11.17 -12.83
C ARG A 18 5.37 -12.46 -12.46
N LEU A 19 4.05 -12.44 -12.31
CA LEU A 19 3.21 -13.59 -11.99
C LEU A 19 2.84 -14.43 -13.24
N GLY A 20 3.19 -13.97 -14.44
CA GLY A 20 3.01 -14.71 -15.68
C GLY A 20 1.57 -15.16 -15.92
N PRO A 21 1.33 -16.47 -16.11
CA PRO A 21 0.00 -17.01 -16.40
C PRO A 21 -1.05 -16.71 -15.32
N LEU A 22 -0.65 -16.57 -14.05
CA LEU A 22 -1.58 -16.30 -12.94
C LEU A 22 -2.32 -14.99 -13.10
N THR A 23 -1.71 -14.01 -13.80
CA THR A 23 -2.32 -12.69 -14.02
C THR A 23 -2.72 -12.44 -15.48
N ALA A 24 -2.76 -13.45 -16.32
CA ALA A 24 -3.21 -13.32 -17.71
C ALA A 24 -4.68 -12.87 -17.80
N ASN A 25 -5.55 -13.47 -16.97
CA ASN A 25 -6.99 -13.23 -16.96
C ASN A 25 -7.54 -12.79 -15.59
N THR A 26 -6.65 -12.54 -14.61
CA THR A 26 -7.04 -12.16 -13.24
C THR A 26 -6.12 -11.03 -12.77
N PRO A 27 -6.65 -9.89 -12.28
CA PRO A 27 -5.80 -8.87 -11.68
C PRO A 27 -5.03 -9.44 -10.50
N LYS A 28 -3.77 -9.04 -10.30
CA LYS A 28 -2.93 -9.50 -9.19
C LYS A 28 -3.65 -9.44 -7.84
N VAL A 29 -4.33 -8.33 -7.57
CA VAL A 29 -5.06 -8.09 -6.31
C VAL A 29 -6.31 -8.97 -6.15
N MET A 30 -6.74 -9.65 -7.22
CA MET A 30 -7.88 -10.58 -7.22
C MET A 30 -7.45 -12.04 -7.17
N LEU A 31 -6.15 -12.34 -7.07
CA LEU A 31 -5.67 -13.72 -6.85
C LEU A 31 -6.19 -14.24 -5.52
N ASP A 32 -6.68 -15.48 -5.54
CA ASP A 32 -7.17 -16.16 -4.34
C ASP A 32 -6.03 -16.53 -3.39
N ILE A 33 -6.15 -16.06 -2.15
CA ILE A 33 -5.31 -16.42 -1.02
C ILE A 33 -6.20 -17.00 0.08
N ALA A 34 -6.15 -18.31 0.23
CA ALA A 34 -6.88 -19.03 1.27
C ALA A 34 -8.41 -18.74 1.29
N GLY A 35 -9.03 -18.60 0.12
CA GLY A 35 -10.48 -18.44 -0.05
C GLY A 35 -10.98 -17.01 -0.18
N ALA A 36 -10.08 -16.01 -0.24
CA ALA A 36 -10.44 -14.62 -0.49
C ALA A 36 -9.42 -13.93 -1.41
N PRO A 37 -9.82 -12.93 -2.21
CA PRO A 37 -8.88 -12.12 -2.98
C PRO A 37 -7.86 -11.40 -2.08
N VAL A 38 -6.64 -11.18 -2.59
CA VAL A 38 -5.61 -10.37 -1.91
C VAL A 38 -6.20 -9.03 -1.43
N LEU A 39 -6.94 -8.33 -2.30
CA LEU A 39 -7.54 -7.03 -1.99
C LEU A 39 -8.55 -7.11 -0.84
N ALA A 40 -9.32 -8.21 -0.73
CA ALA A 40 -10.25 -8.42 0.38
C ALA A 40 -9.50 -8.56 1.71
N HIS A 41 -8.40 -9.32 1.75
CA HIS A 41 -7.57 -9.41 2.96
C HIS A 41 -7.09 -8.05 3.44
N VAL A 42 -6.66 -7.18 2.52
CA VAL A 42 -6.21 -5.81 2.85
C VAL A 42 -7.38 -4.94 3.34
N ALA A 43 -8.50 -4.97 2.61
CA ALA A 43 -9.67 -4.16 2.96
C ALA A 43 -10.28 -4.56 4.31
N ASP A 44 -10.44 -5.87 4.57
CA ASP A 44 -11.05 -6.39 5.80
C ASP A 44 -10.25 -6.01 7.06
N VAL A 45 -8.92 -6.04 7.00
CA VAL A 45 -8.11 -5.65 8.15
C VAL A 45 -8.12 -4.14 8.38
N LEU A 46 -8.23 -3.34 7.34
CA LEU A 46 -8.40 -1.89 7.46
C LEU A 46 -9.78 -1.52 8.00
N VAL A 47 -10.84 -2.23 7.63
CA VAL A 47 -12.16 -2.12 8.27
C VAL A 47 -12.04 -2.44 9.76
N GLY A 48 -11.39 -3.56 10.11
CA GLY A 48 -11.12 -3.93 11.50
C GLY A 48 -10.29 -2.89 12.29
N ALA A 49 -9.51 -2.06 11.60
CA ALA A 49 -8.78 -0.92 12.18
C ALA A 49 -9.59 0.39 12.23
N GLY A 50 -10.88 0.34 11.84
CA GLY A 50 -11.83 1.44 11.95
C GLY A 50 -11.88 2.37 10.73
N LEU A 51 -11.45 1.92 9.55
CA LEU A 51 -11.63 2.67 8.31
C LEU A 51 -12.97 2.29 7.68
N THR A 52 -13.70 3.29 7.17
CA THR A 52 -15.06 3.12 6.65
C THR A 52 -15.23 3.57 5.20
N ASN A 53 -14.25 4.34 4.66
CA ASN A 53 -14.27 4.82 3.29
C ASN A 53 -13.08 4.25 2.52
N PHE A 54 -13.33 3.64 1.37
CA PHE A 54 -12.32 3.05 0.51
C PHE A 54 -12.37 3.65 -0.89
N ILE A 55 -11.22 4.07 -1.39
CA ILE A 55 -11.01 4.49 -2.77
C ILE A 55 -10.08 3.45 -3.39
N VAL A 56 -10.58 2.65 -4.31
CA VAL A 56 -9.79 1.62 -4.99
C VAL A 56 -9.42 2.10 -6.38
N VAL A 57 -8.14 2.36 -6.60
CA VAL A 57 -7.64 2.79 -7.91
C VAL A 57 -7.41 1.56 -8.78
N THR A 58 -8.23 1.43 -9.83
CA THR A 58 -8.24 0.29 -10.74
C THR A 58 -7.54 0.61 -12.06
N GLY A 59 -7.17 -0.43 -12.82
CA GLY A 59 -6.53 -0.27 -14.13
C GLY A 59 -6.62 -1.54 -14.95
N TYR A 60 -5.62 -2.41 -14.86
CA TYR A 60 -5.63 -3.68 -15.58
C TYR A 60 -6.82 -4.57 -15.12
N LEU A 61 -7.63 -5.03 -16.08
CA LEU A 61 -8.83 -5.85 -15.84
C LEU A 61 -9.78 -5.25 -14.78
N SER A 62 -9.95 -3.92 -14.80
CA SER A 62 -10.70 -3.14 -13.80
C SER A 62 -12.09 -3.68 -13.49
N ASN A 63 -12.80 -4.22 -14.49
CA ASN A 63 -14.15 -4.74 -14.32
C ASN A 63 -14.28 -5.81 -13.23
N GLN A 64 -13.25 -6.65 -13.04
CA GLN A 64 -13.26 -7.68 -11.99
C GLN A 64 -13.14 -7.06 -10.60
N ILE A 65 -12.32 -6.02 -10.46
CA ILE A 65 -12.16 -5.29 -9.20
C ILE A 65 -13.43 -4.49 -8.88
N GLU A 66 -14.02 -3.85 -9.88
CA GLU A 66 -15.27 -3.09 -9.74
C GLU A 66 -16.45 -4.00 -9.35
N GLN A 67 -16.52 -5.21 -9.93
CA GLN A 67 -17.54 -6.20 -9.55
C GLN A 67 -17.32 -6.69 -8.12
N TRP A 68 -16.10 -7.02 -7.75
CA TRP A 68 -15.75 -7.38 -6.37
C TRP A 68 -16.13 -6.25 -5.40
N ALA A 69 -15.77 -5.00 -5.70
CA ALA A 69 -16.06 -3.86 -4.84
C ALA A 69 -17.55 -3.71 -4.53
N LYS A 70 -18.41 -3.86 -5.55
CA LYS A 70 -19.88 -3.84 -5.38
C LYS A 70 -20.35 -4.94 -4.45
N THR A 71 -19.90 -6.18 -4.66
CA THR A 71 -20.29 -7.33 -3.85
C THR A 71 -19.79 -7.20 -2.41
N TRP A 72 -18.53 -6.78 -2.25
CA TRP A 72 -17.89 -6.60 -0.94
C TRP A 72 -18.59 -5.49 -0.12
N GLN A 73 -18.99 -4.38 -0.75
CA GLN A 73 -19.74 -3.31 -0.08
C GLN A 73 -21.10 -3.82 0.44
N LEU A 74 -21.80 -4.63 -0.34
CA LEU A 74 -23.09 -5.23 0.09
C LEU A 74 -22.92 -6.13 1.32
N GLN A 75 -21.79 -6.82 1.43
CA GLN A 75 -21.45 -7.70 2.55
C GLN A 75 -20.96 -6.95 3.79
N ASN A 76 -20.59 -5.65 3.65
CA ASN A 76 -20.05 -4.82 4.71
C ASN A 76 -20.89 -3.55 4.92
N PRO A 77 -22.06 -3.66 5.57
CA PRO A 77 -22.91 -2.51 5.82
C PRO A 77 -22.17 -1.41 6.60
N GLY A 78 -22.33 -0.16 6.18
CA GLY A 78 -21.62 1.00 6.77
C GLY A 78 -20.26 1.31 6.13
N ILE A 79 -19.77 0.46 5.24
CA ILE A 79 -18.56 0.74 4.46
C ILE A 79 -18.93 1.36 3.12
N LYS A 80 -18.24 2.44 2.76
CA LYS A 80 -18.31 3.05 1.43
C LYS A 80 -17.07 2.66 0.63
N ILE A 81 -17.26 2.15 -0.59
CA ILE A 81 -16.18 1.88 -1.53
C ILE A 81 -16.45 2.60 -2.87
N THR A 82 -15.43 3.29 -3.36
CA THR A 82 -15.46 3.98 -4.66
C THR A 82 -14.32 3.43 -5.51
N THR A 83 -14.62 2.97 -6.71
CA THR A 83 -13.59 2.58 -7.68
C THR A 83 -13.27 3.77 -8.59
N VAL A 84 -11.97 4.00 -8.81
CA VAL A 84 -11.46 5.09 -9.65
C VAL A 84 -10.52 4.47 -10.68
N ARG A 85 -10.81 4.64 -11.95
CA ARG A 85 -9.94 4.12 -13.01
C ARG A 85 -8.75 5.04 -13.22
N GLN A 86 -7.55 4.49 -13.13
CA GLN A 86 -6.33 5.20 -13.51
C GLN A 86 -6.32 5.38 -15.05
N PRO A 87 -6.27 6.61 -15.57
CA PRO A 87 -6.37 6.85 -17.04
C PRO A 87 -5.20 6.21 -17.79
N GLU A 88 -3.99 6.35 -17.26
CA GLU A 88 -2.75 5.81 -17.80
C GLU A 88 -2.05 4.99 -16.72
N LEU A 89 -1.60 3.77 -17.06
CA LEU A 89 -0.86 2.90 -16.14
C LEU A 89 0.60 3.35 -16.01
N ASN A 90 0.79 4.58 -15.55
CA ASN A 90 2.06 5.29 -15.47
C ASN A 90 2.69 5.28 -14.07
N GLY A 91 2.35 4.29 -13.24
CA GLY A 91 2.95 4.09 -11.93
C GLY A 91 2.08 4.48 -10.74
N THR A 92 2.62 4.28 -9.54
CA THR A 92 1.91 4.46 -8.26
C THR A 92 1.60 5.93 -7.95
N GLY A 93 2.42 6.86 -8.41
CA GLY A 93 2.17 8.30 -8.29
C GLY A 93 0.98 8.74 -9.15
N GLY A 94 0.91 8.24 -10.40
CA GLY A 94 -0.25 8.48 -11.27
C GLY A 94 -1.55 7.89 -10.70
N ALA A 95 -1.47 6.71 -10.09
CA ALA A 95 -2.61 6.10 -9.41
C ALA A 95 -3.10 6.97 -8.23
N MET A 96 -2.18 7.51 -7.42
CA MET A 96 -2.54 8.43 -6.34
C MET A 96 -3.15 9.74 -6.86
N LEU A 97 -2.61 10.31 -7.94
CA LEU A 97 -3.18 11.51 -8.56
C LEU A 97 -4.62 11.28 -9.07
N ALA A 98 -4.92 10.09 -9.60
CA ALA A 98 -6.29 9.74 -9.98
C ALA A 98 -7.26 9.70 -8.79
N ALA A 99 -6.78 9.34 -7.59
CA ALA A 99 -7.59 9.33 -6.37
C ALA A 99 -7.84 10.74 -5.78
N ARG A 100 -7.02 11.75 -6.12
CA ARG A 100 -7.05 13.10 -5.53
C ARG A 100 -8.44 13.74 -5.46
N PRO A 101 -9.29 13.73 -6.52
CA PRO A 101 -10.61 14.37 -6.47
C PRO A 101 -11.54 13.78 -5.40
N HIS A 102 -11.34 12.50 -5.05
CA HIS A 102 -12.13 11.78 -4.06
C HIS A 102 -11.64 11.97 -2.61
N LEU A 103 -10.52 12.69 -2.44
CA LEU A 103 -9.91 13.00 -1.14
C LEU A 103 -10.11 14.45 -0.71
N ALA A 104 -10.87 15.25 -1.48
CA ALA A 104 -11.23 16.60 -1.09
C ALA A 104 -11.92 16.60 0.28
N GLY A 105 -11.47 17.46 1.21
CA GLY A 105 -12.01 17.54 2.57
C GLY A 105 -11.43 16.53 3.57
N HIS A 106 -10.65 15.54 3.14
CA HIS A 106 -9.94 14.63 4.05
C HIS A 106 -8.60 15.25 4.47
N ALA A 107 -8.50 15.67 5.73
CA ALA A 107 -7.26 16.25 6.28
C ALA A 107 -6.13 15.21 6.31
N ARG A 108 -6.47 13.97 6.70
CA ARG A 108 -5.56 12.81 6.70
C ARG A 108 -6.27 11.57 6.14
N PHE A 109 -5.50 10.72 5.47
CA PHE A 109 -5.95 9.45 4.92
C PHE A 109 -4.80 8.45 4.88
N VAL A 110 -5.13 7.17 4.76
CA VAL A 110 -4.17 6.09 4.51
C VAL A 110 -4.14 5.79 3.03
N PHE A 111 -2.99 5.45 2.49
CA PHE A 111 -2.91 4.84 1.17
C PHE A 111 -1.92 3.65 1.20
N GLY A 112 -2.10 2.72 0.28
CA GLY A 112 -1.22 1.57 0.20
C GLY A 112 -1.39 0.78 -1.10
N TRP A 113 -0.44 -0.12 -1.33
CA TRP A 113 -0.53 -1.05 -2.44
C TRP A 113 -1.55 -2.14 -2.08
N GLY A 114 -2.56 -2.33 -2.93
CA GLY A 114 -3.63 -3.32 -2.73
C GLY A 114 -3.18 -4.77 -2.84
N ASP A 115 -1.91 -5.01 -3.13
CA ASP A 115 -1.28 -6.32 -3.32
C ASP A 115 -0.31 -6.71 -2.20
N ILE A 116 -0.19 -5.89 -1.14
CA ILE A 116 0.66 -6.20 0.01
C ILE A 116 -0.15 -6.83 1.14
N LEU A 117 0.29 -8.02 1.53
CA LEU A 117 -0.24 -8.75 2.67
C LEU A 117 0.73 -8.68 3.85
N MET A 118 0.21 -8.35 5.02
CA MET A 118 0.97 -8.31 6.27
C MET A 118 0.22 -9.06 7.39
N ASP A 119 0.95 -9.42 8.45
CA ASP A 119 0.31 -9.88 9.68
C ASP A 119 -0.75 -8.86 10.12
N ARG A 120 -1.95 -9.36 10.41
CA ARG A 120 -3.14 -8.53 10.71
C ARG A 120 -2.93 -7.56 11.87
N ALA A 121 -2.09 -7.89 12.84
CA ALA A 121 -1.80 -7.05 13.99
C ALA A 121 -1.07 -5.74 13.62
N ASN A 122 -0.43 -5.67 12.46
CA ASN A 122 0.28 -4.48 12.00
C ASN A 122 -0.65 -3.32 11.65
N TYR A 123 -1.82 -3.59 11.08
CA TYR A 123 -2.73 -2.55 10.60
C TYR A 123 -3.30 -1.67 11.71
N PRO A 124 -3.95 -2.22 12.77
CA PRO A 124 -4.42 -1.38 13.87
C PRO A 124 -3.29 -0.64 14.58
N ARG A 125 -2.09 -1.23 14.68
CA ARG A 125 -0.91 -0.55 15.23
C ARG A 125 -0.50 0.63 14.35
N PHE A 126 -0.42 0.46 13.03
CA PHE A 126 -0.11 1.54 12.10
C PHE A 126 -1.14 2.68 12.18
N ILE A 127 -2.43 2.35 12.18
CA ILE A 127 -3.52 3.32 12.28
C ILE A 127 -3.49 4.06 13.62
N HIS A 128 -3.14 3.38 14.72
CA HIS A 128 -2.95 4.02 16.01
C HIS A 128 -1.87 5.11 15.95
N HIS A 129 -0.69 4.81 15.42
CA HIS A 129 0.38 5.80 15.22
C HIS A 129 -0.07 6.91 14.27
N ALA A 130 -0.72 6.56 13.15
CA ALA A 130 -1.18 7.55 12.18
C ALA A 130 -2.20 8.55 12.76
N ARG A 131 -2.98 8.16 13.77
CA ARG A 131 -3.94 9.05 14.46
C ARG A 131 -3.31 9.92 15.53
N ASN A 132 -2.25 9.46 16.18
CA ASN A 132 -1.72 10.06 17.42
C ASN A 132 -0.37 10.75 17.27
N ASP A 133 0.45 10.38 16.27
CA ASP A 133 1.78 10.95 16.10
C ASP A 133 1.74 12.19 15.18
N GLU A 134 2.81 13.00 15.28
CA GLU A 134 3.02 14.13 14.38
C GLU A 134 3.92 13.71 13.21
N TYR A 135 3.51 14.02 11.98
CA TYR A 135 4.22 13.75 10.74
C TYR A 135 3.60 14.52 9.56
N ASP A 136 4.39 14.74 8.50
CA ASP A 136 3.88 15.13 7.18
C ASP A 136 3.49 13.89 6.37
N LEU A 137 4.28 12.80 6.52
CA LEU A 137 3.98 11.48 5.99
C LEU A 137 4.47 10.40 6.96
N MET A 138 3.68 9.35 7.12
CA MET A 138 4.07 8.14 7.85
C MET A 138 4.12 6.98 6.87
N LEU A 139 5.14 6.11 6.98
CA LEU A 139 5.22 4.89 6.20
C LEU A 139 5.48 3.66 7.07
N ALA A 140 4.88 2.55 6.66
CA ALA A 140 5.17 1.25 7.21
C ALA A 140 6.51 0.75 6.66
N VAL A 141 7.36 0.22 7.53
CA VAL A 141 8.63 -0.42 7.16
C VAL A 141 8.70 -1.83 7.72
N ASN A 142 9.38 -2.73 7.03
CA ASN A 142 9.69 -4.07 7.52
C ASN A 142 11.14 -4.39 7.24
N ARG A 143 11.67 -5.42 7.91
CA ARG A 143 13.04 -5.90 7.64
C ARG A 143 13.01 -6.96 6.56
N VAL A 144 13.92 -6.82 5.59
CA VAL A 144 14.22 -7.79 4.56
C VAL A 144 15.74 -7.93 4.44
N LYS A 145 16.21 -9.05 3.94
CA LYS A 145 17.65 -9.30 3.76
C LYS A 145 18.30 -8.29 2.80
N ASP A 146 17.58 -7.92 1.73
CA ASP A 146 18.01 -6.93 0.74
C ASP A 146 16.77 -6.24 0.13
N PRO A 147 16.58 -4.93 0.31
CA PRO A 147 15.38 -4.19 -0.12
C PRO A 147 15.36 -3.83 -1.62
N PHE A 148 16.17 -4.46 -2.47
CA PHE A 148 16.31 -4.11 -3.89
C PHE A 148 15.01 -4.23 -4.71
N ARG A 149 14.04 -5.04 -4.28
CA ARG A 149 12.74 -5.21 -4.97
C ARG A 149 11.74 -4.09 -4.65
N GLY A 150 11.91 -3.45 -3.50
CA GLY A 150 11.08 -2.35 -3.01
C GLY A 150 11.85 -1.05 -2.93
N ALA A 151 11.83 -0.39 -1.78
CA ALA A 151 12.64 0.77 -1.51
C ALA A 151 13.43 0.60 -0.22
N ALA A 152 14.73 0.88 -0.26
CA ALA A 152 15.59 0.91 0.92
C ALA A 152 15.29 2.16 1.73
N VAL A 153 14.99 1.98 3.01
CA VAL A 153 14.65 3.07 3.94
C VAL A 153 15.76 3.21 4.97
N TYR A 154 16.30 4.41 5.12
CA TYR A 154 17.33 4.73 6.10
C TYR A 154 16.69 5.52 7.23
N LEU A 155 16.85 5.04 8.46
CA LEU A 155 16.16 5.56 9.63
C LEU A 155 17.12 6.09 10.68
N SER A 156 16.76 7.21 11.31
CA SER A 156 17.35 7.61 12.58
C SER A 156 16.92 6.68 13.72
N ALA A 157 17.56 6.83 14.89
CA ALA A 157 17.19 6.08 16.10
C ALA A 157 15.72 6.30 16.53
N ASN A 158 15.14 7.46 16.18
CA ASN A 158 13.74 7.83 16.51
C ASN A 158 12.74 7.48 15.42
N MET A 159 13.08 6.55 14.51
CA MET A 159 12.22 6.13 13.41
C MET A 159 11.81 7.27 12.46
N ILE A 160 12.64 8.31 12.33
CA ILE A 160 12.51 9.32 11.28
C ILE A 160 13.23 8.82 10.04
N VAL A 161 12.59 8.97 8.88
CA VAL A 161 13.19 8.57 7.60
C VAL A 161 14.12 9.67 7.14
N GLU A 162 15.41 9.34 7.03
CA GLU A 162 16.46 10.27 6.58
C GLU A 162 16.70 10.17 5.07
N ARG A 163 16.46 8.98 4.49
CA ARG A 163 16.60 8.74 3.05
C ARG A 163 15.75 7.55 2.62
N LEU A 164 15.28 7.60 1.37
CA LEU A 164 14.56 6.53 0.72
C LEU A 164 15.11 6.35 -0.70
N ASP A 165 15.63 5.17 -0.99
CA ASP A 165 16.16 4.81 -2.30
C ASP A 165 15.22 3.78 -2.96
N GLU A 166 14.51 4.19 -4.02
CA GLU A 166 13.61 3.31 -4.75
C GLU A 166 14.39 2.32 -5.61
N LYS A 167 14.17 1.02 -5.37
CA LYS A 167 14.78 -0.10 -6.11
C LYS A 167 16.29 0.05 -6.30
N PRO A 168 17.06 0.12 -5.22
CA PRO A 168 18.51 0.16 -5.31
C PRO A 168 19.04 -1.07 -6.06
N MET A 169 20.24 -0.99 -6.58
CA MET A 169 20.88 -2.18 -7.17
C MET A 169 21.04 -3.27 -6.12
N PRO A 170 20.87 -4.56 -6.48
CA PRO A 170 21.02 -5.68 -5.54
C PRO A 170 22.36 -5.60 -4.79
N GLY A 171 22.31 -5.77 -3.47
CA GLY A 171 23.48 -5.76 -2.59
C GLY A 171 24.11 -4.39 -2.33
N THR A 172 23.52 -3.28 -2.82
CA THR A 172 24.08 -1.93 -2.59
C THR A 172 23.44 -1.19 -1.42
N ALA A 173 22.26 -1.59 -0.96
CA ALA A 173 21.59 -0.98 0.16
C ALA A 173 22.35 -1.24 1.47
N LYS A 174 22.61 -0.19 2.25
CA LYS A 174 23.25 -0.26 3.58
C LYS A 174 22.23 -0.28 4.71
N THR A 175 21.06 -0.84 4.44
CA THR A 175 19.97 -0.99 5.39
C THR A 175 19.17 -2.25 5.06
N GLU A 176 18.55 -2.85 6.06
CA GLU A 176 17.59 -3.95 5.91
C GLU A 176 16.14 -3.44 5.94
N TRP A 177 15.93 -2.15 6.19
CA TRP A 177 14.60 -1.58 6.20
C TRP A 177 14.06 -1.40 4.77
N ASN A 178 12.93 -2.01 4.53
CA ASN A 178 12.18 -1.94 3.28
C ASN A 178 10.88 -1.16 3.49
N ASN A 179 10.47 -0.41 2.48
CA ASN A 179 9.15 0.18 2.42
C ASN A 179 8.09 -0.94 2.32
N ALA A 180 7.27 -1.07 3.35
CA ALA A 180 6.25 -2.12 3.43
C ALA A 180 4.94 -1.79 2.70
N GLY A 181 4.82 -0.61 2.08
CA GLY A 181 3.75 -0.26 1.16
C GLY A 181 2.42 0.16 1.79
N LEU A 182 2.43 0.63 3.02
CA LEU A 182 1.31 1.27 3.69
C LEU A 182 1.75 2.65 4.21
N PHE A 183 0.94 3.67 3.98
CA PHE A 183 1.28 5.06 4.29
C PHE A 183 0.10 5.79 4.90
N ALA A 184 0.38 6.85 5.67
CA ALA A 184 -0.61 7.84 6.09
C ALA A 184 -0.07 9.25 5.82
N THR A 185 -0.90 10.14 5.31
CA THR A 185 -0.51 11.51 4.95
C THR A 185 -1.74 12.40 4.83
N GLY A 186 -1.53 13.67 4.51
CA GLY A 186 -2.56 14.65 4.17
C GLY A 186 -2.44 15.12 2.72
N GLN A 187 -3.09 16.25 2.42
CA GLN A 187 -3.15 16.81 1.06
C GLN A 187 -1.79 17.22 0.49
N LEU A 188 -0.80 17.49 1.36
CA LEU A 188 0.55 17.91 0.97
C LEU A 188 1.21 16.95 -0.02
N ILE A 189 0.95 15.64 0.09
CA ILE A 189 1.53 14.63 -0.81
C ILE A 189 1.26 14.93 -2.29
N PHE A 190 0.10 15.52 -2.61
CA PHE A 190 -0.30 15.81 -3.98
C PHE A 190 0.53 16.91 -4.65
N ASP A 191 1.09 17.83 -3.86
CA ASP A 191 2.00 18.86 -4.39
C ASP A 191 3.33 18.23 -4.84
N TYR A 192 3.78 17.19 -4.15
CA TYR A 192 4.97 16.42 -4.51
C TYR A 192 4.69 15.47 -5.68
N LEU A 193 3.55 14.77 -5.65
CA LEU A 193 3.15 13.89 -6.76
C LEU A 193 2.99 14.65 -8.07
N ALA A 194 2.47 15.87 -8.05
CA ALA A 194 2.30 16.71 -9.23
C ALA A 194 3.64 17.16 -9.87
N ARG A 195 4.73 17.16 -9.11
CA ARG A 195 6.08 17.54 -9.57
C ARG A 195 6.92 16.35 -10.01
N LEU A 196 6.41 15.11 -9.83
CA LEU A 196 7.16 13.91 -10.19
C LEU A 196 7.51 13.90 -11.68
N LYS A 197 8.75 13.52 -11.95
CA LYS A 197 9.20 13.15 -13.31
C LYS A 197 9.18 11.63 -13.43
N PRO A 198 8.91 11.10 -14.62
CA PRO A 198 9.01 9.67 -14.84
C PRO A 198 10.40 9.14 -14.48
N SER A 199 10.43 8.01 -13.79
CA SER A 199 11.67 7.28 -13.50
C SER A 199 12.30 6.73 -14.78
N GLN A 200 13.47 6.09 -14.68
CA GLN A 200 14.10 5.40 -15.82
C GLN A 200 13.20 4.33 -16.46
N ARG A 201 12.14 3.88 -15.74
CA ARG A 201 11.13 2.94 -16.23
C ARG A 201 9.93 3.61 -16.89
N GLY A 202 9.93 4.94 -16.97
CA GLY A 202 8.80 5.73 -17.51
C GLY A 202 7.61 5.83 -16.55
N GLU A 203 7.79 5.50 -15.25
CA GLU A 203 6.71 5.50 -14.26
C GLU A 203 6.84 6.67 -13.27
N LEU A 204 5.70 7.26 -12.90
CA LEU A 204 5.57 8.19 -11.78
C LEU A 204 5.49 7.38 -10.48
N GLU A 205 6.57 7.31 -9.74
CA GLU A 205 6.65 6.45 -8.56
C GLU A 205 6.39 7.24 -7.27
N ALA A 206 5.37 6.86 -6.50
CA ALA A 206 5.03 7.53 -5.24
C ALA A 206 6.22 7.60 -4.25
N PRO A 207 7.10 6.59 -4.13
CA PRO A 207 8.32 6.72 -3.33
C PRO A 207 9.23 7.87 -3.74
N GLY A 208 9.24 8.27 -5.01
CA GLY A 208 9.97 9.45 -5.48
C GLY A 208 9.44 10.76 -4.88
N ALA A 209 8.12 10.88 -4.72
CA ALA A 209 7.52 12.04 -4.04
C ALA A 209 7.91 12.05 -2.55
N ILE A 210 7.95 10.89 -1.90
CA ILE A 210 8.37 10.76 -0.50
C ILE A 210 9.84 11.14 -0.35
N ALA A 211 10.71 10.72 -1.26
CA ALA A 211 12.12 11.11 -1.26
C ALA A 211 12.30 12.64 -1.40
N GLN A 212 11.47 13.30 -2.23
CA GLN A 212 11.47 14.77 -2.32
C GLN A 212 10.97 15.43 -1.04
N MET A 213 9.93 14.88 -0.37
CA MET A 213 9.47 15.37 0.92
C MET A 213 10.60 15.32 1.95
N ILE A 214 11.36 14.22 2.02
CA ILE A 214 12.51 14.09 2.91
C ILE A 214 13.58 15.14 2.59
N ALA A 215 13.92 15.33 1.32
CA ALA A 215 14.91 16.32 0.87
C ALA A 215 14.50 17.76 1.22
N ASP A 216 13.19 18.05 1.21
CA ASP A 216 12.63 19.36 1.60
C ASP A 216 12.47 19.50 3.14
N GLY A 217 13.01 18.57 3.94
CA GLY A 217 12.97 18.62 5.39
C GLY A 217 11.62 18.33 6.02
N ARG A 218 10.70 17.66 5.28
CA ARG A 218 9.41 17.24 5.84
C ARG A 218 9.60 16.08 6.80
N VAL A 219 8.77 16.04 7.84
CA VAL A 219 8.81 14.96 8.83
C VAL A 219 8.19 13.70 8.26
N VAL A 220 9.04 12.77 7.82
CA VAL A 220 8.62 11.43 7.38
C VAL A 220 8.95 10.44 8.48
N ARG A 221 7.92 9.84 9.08
CA ARG A 221 8.06 8.90 10.21
C ARG A 221 7.80 7.47 9.76
N ALA A 222 8.58 6.52 10.27
CA ALA A 222 8.41 5.11 10.01
C ALA A 222 7.71 4.37 11.17
N VAL A 223 6.94 3.33 10.84
CA VAL A 223 6.38 2.37 11.80
C VAL A 223 6.82 0.97 11.40
N ASP A 224 7.48 0.25 12.32
CA ASP A 224 8.00 -1.11 12.11
C ASP A 224 6.85 -2.13 12.00
N MET A 225 6.75 -2.84 10.89
CA MET A 225 5.83 -3.96 10.67
C MET A 225 6.53 -5.28 11.01
N ARG A 226 5.86 -6.12 11.78
CA ARG A 226 6.43 -7.38 12.31
C ARG A 226 5.74 -8.59 11.71
N GLY A 227 6.44 -9.71 11.73
CA GLY A 227 5.88 -10.98 11.26
C GLY A 227 5.81 -11.07 9.74
N PHE A 228 4.75 -11.68 9.23
CA PHE A 228 4.59 -11.92 7.80
C PHE A 228 4.42 -10.61 7.01
N TRP A 229 5.11 -10.54 5.89
CA TRP A 229 4.97 -9.51 4.86
C TRP A 229 5.23 -10.11 3.48
N SER A 230 4.41 -9.76 2.48
CA SER A 230 4.61 -10.15 1.09
C SER A 230 3.94 -9.14 0.15
N ASP A 231 4.62 -8.80 -0.96
CA ASP A 231 4.05 -8.01 -2.06
C ASP A 231 3.31 -8.87 -3.10
N VAL A 232 3.10 -10.17 -2.79
CA VAL A 232 2.46 -11.16 -3.69
C VAL A 232 2.94 -11.02 -5.14
N GLY A 233 4.24 -10.81 -5.31
CA GLY A 233 4.84 -10.41 -6.59
C GLY A 233 5.29 -11.56 -7.49
N THR A 234 5.45 -12.76 -6.94
CA THR A 234 5.89 -13.98 -7.63
C THR A 234 4.99 -15.16 -7.28
N PRO A 235 5.00 -16.27 -8.04
CA PRO A 235 4.28 -17.49 -7.66
C PRO A 235 4.65 -18.01 -6.27
N GLU A 236 5.92 -17.91 -5.87
CA GLU A 236 6.40 -18.32 -4.55
C GLU A 236 5.79 -17.45 -3.43
N ASP A 237 5.64 -16.13 -3.67
CA ASP A 237 4.99 -15.22 -2.75
C ASP A 237 3.51 -15.58 -2.57
N VAL A 238 2.83 -15.99 -3.64
CA VAL A 238 1.42 -16.47 -3.60
C VAL A 238 1.31 -17.71 -2.71
N GLU A 239 2.20 -18.69 -2.87
CA GLU A 239 2.18 -19.90 -2.04
C GLU A 239 2.52 -19.61 -0.58
N ALA A 240 3.49 -18.75 -0.32
CA ALA A 240 3.82 -18.30 1.03
C ALA A 240 2.64 -17.61 1.72
N ALA A 241 1.95 -16.70 0.99
CA ALA A 241 0.75 -16.05 1.48
C ALA A 241 -0.39 -17.05 1.76
N ARG A 242 -0.65 -17.99 0.84
CA ARG A 242 -1.63 -19.07 1.04
C ARG A 242 -1.33 -19.90 2.28
N ALA A 243 -0.07 -20.26 2.49
CA ALA A 243 0.35 -21.01 3.67
C ALA A 243 0.10 -20.23 4.98
N PHE A 244 0.42 -18.93 4.98
CA PHE A 244 0.26 -18.07 6.14
C PHE A 244 -1.22 -17.83 6.51
N PHE A 245 -2.08 -17.57 5.51
CA PHE A 245 -3.50 -17.26 5.72
C PHE A 245 -4.40 -18.50 5.83
N ARG A 246 -3.87 -19.73 5.63
CA ARG A 246 -4.66 -20.95 5.87
C ARG A 246 -5.21 -20.97 7.28
N PRO A 247 -6.52 -21.30 7.45
CA PRO A 247 -7.06 -21.49 8.79
C PRO A 247 -6.26 -22.57 9.53
N LYS A 248 -5.71 -22.23 10.69
CA LYS A 248 -5.06 -23.24 11.54
C LYS A 248 -6.14 -24.27 11.90
N ARG A 249 -5.97 -25.54 11.47
CA ARG A 249 -6.83 -26.63 11.92
C ARG A 249 -6.84 -26.58 13.45
N LYS A 250 -8.02 -26.35 14.05
CA LYS A 250 -8.17 -26.54 15.49
C LYS A 250 -7.76 -27.99 15.77
N ARG A 251 -6.65 -28.20 16.48
CA ARG A 251 -6.36 -29.52 17.08
C ARG A 251 -7.56 -29.84 17.96
N ARG A 252 -8.32 -30.88 17.56
CA ARG A 252 -9.34 -31.50 18.42
C ARG A 252 -8.65 -32.20 19.58
#